data_6c021694a64ffec47ee891dcbe5e918a
#
_entry.id   6c021694a64ffec47ee891dcbe5e918a
#
_cell.length_a   1.000
_cell.length_b   1.000
_cell.length_c   1.000
_cell.angle_alpha   90.00
_cell.angle_beta   90.00
_cell.angle_gamma   90.00
#
_symmetry.space_group_name_H-M   'P 1'
#
loop_
_entity.id
_entity.type
_entity.pdbx_description
1 polymer ?
#
loop_
_entity_poly.entity_id
_entity_poly.type
_entity_poly.pdbx_seq_one_letter_code
_entity_poly.pdbx_strand_id
1 'polypeptide(L)'
;MLHHLSIKNLAIVDEIHIDLDPGMSVITGETGVGKSLMVDGLALIMGQRAESNLIGGGANTAEVSAVFDLGAAPAAIAWLDRKLIERSEDQAVVRRALSKTGPSRAFINGTAVTLAELKDFGALLIDIHAQHEHQVLLKKEGQRLLFDEFADAQLNAQTVTSLYEKWMTQRDALVALSASQQERLDRQRFLEYQLDELLKIELKPEEALSLDQELVVLANAEEDIALGSTAVSLVDNDNAEGGLERLRIAALTLSKMKDPRIESPLQELSRSIVQIEETHRDLTRILESSAVDPVRLRWVESRLGEIHDLCRKHRCSPEALTDLQSTLSAELEALLDSESSAASLEAEIAASLAAWKKAAETLSKKRAKAKSKLERAVNDLLHQMGMNAAQLVIALSPATDPNRHGLETIAFHIATQADQPAQALNKIASGGELSRISLAIQVATLGANAIGTMIFDEVDVGIGGGVAQTVGELLRRLSQHTQILCVTHLGQVAAQGHHHLKVTKNASTSQVTTLNEEERVSEIARMVGGLKITKKSLAHAQEMMSVVQT
;
A
#
# COMPACT_ATOMS: atom_id res chain seq x y z
N MET A 1 22.16 18.72 -12.77
CA MET A 1 22.34 20.15 -13.18
C MET A 1 21.82 20.35 -14.59
N LEU A 2 21.30 21.52 -14.93
CA LEU A 2 20.84 21.86 -16.29
C LEU A 2 22.05 22.20 -17.18
N HIS A 3 22.28 21.41 -18.21
CA HIS A 3 23.41 21.61 -19.13
C HIS A 3 23.04 22.41 -20.36
N HIS A 4 21.90 22.11 -20.96
CA HIS A 4 21.47 22.73 -22.20
C HIS A 4 19.97 23.01 -22.15
N LEU A 5 19.58 24.17 -22.63
CA LEU A 5 18.19 24.59 -22.81
C LEU A 5 17.96 25.02 -24.25
N SER A 6 17.00 24.42 -24.93
CA SER A 6 16.54 24.80 -26.27
C SER A 6 15.08 25.19 -26.21
N ILE A 7 14.76 26.36 -26.76
CA ILE A 7 13.39 26.90 -26.86
C ILE A 7 13.14 27.24 -28.33
N LYS A 8 12.01 26.75 -28.87
CA LYS A 8 11.63 26.95 -30.26
C LYS A 8 10.17 27.38 -30.40
N ASN A 9 9.94 28.43 -31.12
CA ASN A 9 8.61 29.00 -31.41
C ASN A 9 7.77 29.33 -30.18
N LEU A 10 8.38 29.75 -29.07
CA LEU A 10 7.69 30.08 -27.84
C LEU A 10 7.54 31.61 -27.72
N ALA A 11 6.31 32.10 -27.72
CA ALA A 11 5.93 33.51 -27.68
C ALA A 11 6.67 34.37 -28.72
N ILE A 12 7.66 35.17 -28.30
CA ILE A 12 8.47 36.06 -29.13
C ILE A 12 9.84 35.46 -29.52
N VAL A 13 10.07 34.21 -29.15
CA VAL A 13 11.32 33.49 -29.44
C VAL A 13 11.11 32.56 -30.63
N ASP A 14 11.87 32.69 -31.67
CA ASP A 14 11.88 31.75 -32.80
C ASP A 14 12.71 30.52 -32.44
N GLU A 15 13.98 30.71 -32.08
CA GLU A 15 14.87 29.64 -31.64
C GLU A 15 15.99 30.19 -30.75
N ILE A 16 16.18 29.56 -29.60
CA ILE A 16 17.26 29.85 -28.63
C ILE A 16 17.90 28.54 -28.18
N HIS A 17 19.24 28.54 -28.17
CA HIS A 17 20.07 27.50 -27.59
C HIS A 17 20.99 28.12 -26.55
N ILE A 18 21.02 27.54 -25.34
CA ILE A 18 21.79 28.06 -24.22
C ILE A 18 22.52 26.90 -23.58
N ASP A 19 23.82 26.98 -23.53
CA ASP A 19 24.64 26.11 -22.71
C ASP A 19 24.85 26.78 -21.35
N LEU A 20 24.71 25.98 -20.28
CA LEU A 20 24.73 26.43 -18.89
C LEU A 20 25.79 25.66 -18.13
N ASP A 21 26.63 26.38 -17.46
CA ASP A 21 27.70 25.85 -16.64
C ASP A 21 27.33 25.81 -15.14
N PRO A 22 28.05 25.05 -14.31
CA PRO A 22 27.88 25.06 -12.87
C PRO A 22 28.09 26.46 -12.26
N GLY A 23 27.54 26.69 -11.07
CA GLY A 23 27.65 27.97 -10.38
C GLY A 23 26.43 28.87 -10.61
N MET A 24 26.64 30.18 -10.55
CA MET A 24 25.58 31.18 -10.71
C MET A 24 25.61 31.81 -12.09
N SER A 25 24.58 31.55 -12.89
CA SER A 25 24.34 32.25 -14.17
C SER A 25 23.31 33.36 -13.95
N VAL A 26 23.66 34.58 -14.28
CA VAL A 26 22.75 35.73 -14.25
C VAL A 26 22.19 36.03 -15.62
N ILE A 27 20.91 36.36 -15.67
CA ILE A 27 20.16 36.64 -16.87
C ILE A 27 19.70 38.09 -16.80
N THR A 28 20.24 38.94 -17.71
CA THR A 28 19.90 40.36 -17.81
C THR A 28 19.28 40.68 -19.15
N GLY A 29 18.70 41.87 -19.28
CA GLY A 29 18.05 42.38 -20.49
C GLY A 29 16.97 43.38 -20.17
N GLU A 30 16.41 44.05 -21.18
CA GLU A 30 15.29 44.98 -20.95
C GLU A 30 14.02 44.27 -20.53
N THR A 31 13.10 44.99 -19.86
CA THR A 31 11.79 44.44 -19.48
C THR A 31 10.96 44.12 -20.73
N GLY A 32 10.30 42.94 -20.76
CA GLY A 32 9.48 42.52 -21.93
C GLY A 32 10.25 41.87 -23.10
N VAL A 33 11.55 41.61 -22.97
CA VAL A 33 12.41 41.09 -24.05
C VAL A 33 12.54 39.54 -24.02
N GLY A 34 11.92 38.84 -23.06
CA GLY A 34 11.96 37.39 -23.01
C GLY A 34 12.73 36.78 -21.83
N LYS A 35 13.10 37.58 -20.82
CA LYS A 35 13.73 37.03 -19.60
C LYS A 35 12.79 36.04 -18.89
N SER A 36 11.55 36.44 -18.64
CA SER A 36 10.52 35.58 -18.07
C SER A 36 10.20 34.37 -18.95
N LEU A 37 10.39 34.50 -20.27
CA LEU A 37 10.13 33.42 -21.21
C LEU A 37 11.07 32.22 -21.05
N MET A 38 12.31 32.44 -20.58
CA MET A 38 13.23 31.35 -20.22
C MET A 38 12.72 30.62 -18.99
N VAL A 39 12.21 31.37 -17.99
CA VAL A 39 11.60 30.80 -16.78
C VAL A 39 10.33 30.04 -17.14
N ASP A 40 9.45 30.63 -18.00
CA ASP A 40 8.24 29.97 -18.50
C ASP A 40 8.58 28.68 -19.28
N GLY A 41 9.65 28.69 -20.11
CA GLY A 41 10.13 27.50 -20.80
C GLY A 41 10.56 26.39 -19.85
N LEU A 42 11.30 26.75 -18.79
CA LEU A 42 11.72 25.81 -17.75
C LEU A 42 10.52 25.31 -16.92
N ALA A 43 9.53 26.14 -16.68
CA ALA A 43 8.29 25.74 -16.04
C ALA A 43 7.48 24.74 -16.88
N LEU A 44 7.48 24.90 -18.19
CA LEU A 44 6.88 23.93 -19.11
C LEU A 44 7.58 22.55 -19.05
N ILE A 45 8.89 22.53 -18.94
CA ILE A 45 9.70 21.31 -18.73
C ILE A 45 9.36 20.64 -17.39
N MET A 46 9.02 21.43 -16.36
CA MET A 46 8.57 20.92 -15.07
C MET A 46 7.10 20.48 -15.05
N GLY A 47 6.43 20.42 -16.19
CA GLY A 47 5.05 19.93 -16.28
C GLY A 47 3.98 20.99 -15.96
N GLN A 48 4.30 22.28 -16.04
CA GLN A 48 3.29 23.34 -15.93
C GLN A 48 2.28 23.26 -17.09
N ARG A 49 1.05 23.69 -16.84
CA ARG A 49 0.02 23.77 -17.89
C ARG A 49 0.40 24.86 -18.89
N ALA A 50 0.38 24.51 -20.16
CA ALA A 50 0.64 25.45 -21.24
C ALA A 50 -0.68 26.04 -21.75
N GLU A 51 -0.71 27.36 -21.94
CA GLU A 51 -1.75 28.04 -22.65
C GLU A 51 -1.40 28.13 -24.15
N SER A 52 -2.38 28.03 -25.00
CA SER A 52 -2.17 28.08 -26.48
C SER A 52 -1.61 29.42 -26.98
N ASN A 53 -1.74 30.49 -26.20
CA ASN A 53 -1.17 31.82 -26.46
C ASN A 53 0.37 31.86 -26.38
N LEU A 54 0.98 30.85 -25.73
CA LEU A 54 2.44 30.72 -25.64
C LEU A 54 3.09 30.26 -26.95
N ILE A 55 2.33 29.87 -27.98
CA ILE A 55 2.90 29.50 -29.29
C ILE A 55 3.09 30.76 -30.14
N GLY A 56 4.30 30.98 -30.66
CA GLY A 56 4.64 32.13 -31.46
C GLY A 56 3.71 32.35 -32.66
N GLY A 57 3.47 33.63 -33.02
CA GLY A 57 2.39 34.04 -33.91
C GLY A 57 2.34 33.39 -35.30
N GLY A 58 3.49 32.93 -35.82
CA GLY A 58 3.61 32.28 -37.14
C GLY A 58 3.68 30.76 -37.11
N ALA A 59 3.83 30.14 -35.93
CA ALA A 59 4.05 28.72 -35.79
C ALA A 59 2.79 27.94 -35.40
N ASN A 60 2.70 26.66 -35.76
CA ASN A 60 1.66 25.74 -35.32
C ASN A 60 2.05 24.94 -34.07
N THR A 61 3.34 24.89 -33.77
CA THR A 61 3.90 24.16 -32.66
C THR A 61 5.00 24.96 -31.99
N ALA A 62 5.15 24.80 -30.67
CA ALA A 62 6.30 25.26 -29.92
C ALA A 62 6.94 24.08 -29.17
N GLU A 63 8.24 24.16 -28.97
CA GLU A 63 8.99 23.10 -28.32
C GLU A 63 9.99 23.69 -27.32
N VAL A 64 10.06 23.05 -26.13
CA VAL A 64 11.12 23.30 -25.15
C VAL A 64 11.79 21.98 -24.85
N SER A 65 13.12 21.97 -24.88
CA SER A 65 13.94 20.80 -24.55
C SER A 65 15.05 21.21 -23.62
N ALA A 66 15.29 20.37 -22.60
CA ALA A 66 16.36 20.58 -21.64
C ALA A 66 17.14 19.29 -21.39
N VAL A 67 18.46 19.42 -21.28
CA VAL A 67 19.39 18.32 -20.97
C VAL A 67 19.92 18.53 -19.56
N PHE A 68 19.75 17.49 -18.73
CA PHE A 68 20.19 17.49 -17.34
C PHE A 68 21.27 16.44 -17.12
N ASP A 69 22.31 16.82 -16.38
CA ASP A 69 23.22 15.90 -15.74
C ASP A 69 22.61 15.41 -14.42
N LEU A 70 22.54 14.10 -14.25
CA LEU A 70 21.94 13.41 -13.11
C LEU A 70 22.96 12.99 -12.05
N GLY A 71 24.25 13.20 -12.24
CA GLY A 71 25.29 12.75 -11.32
C GLY A 71 25.10 13.20 -9.86
N ALA A 72 24.45 14.35 -9.66
CA ALA A 72 24.08 14.87 -8.34
C ALA A 72 22.58 14.68 -7.99
N ALA A 73 21.83 13.88 -8.75
CA ALA A 73 20.37 13.72 -8.58
C ALA A 73 19.94 12.23 -8.43
N PRO A 74 20.36 11.53 -7.38
CA PRO A 74 20.07 10.09 -7.20
C PRO A 74 18.57 9.79 -7.15
N ALA A 75 17.75 10.71 -6.66
CA ALA A 75 16.29 10.56 -6.65
C ALA A 75 15.69 10.53 -8.05
N ALA A 76 16.24 11.34 -8.99
CA ALA A 76 15.82 11.32 -10.38
C ALA A 76 16.23 10.01 -11.09
N ILE A 77 17.42 9.51 -10.82
CA ILE A 77 17.88 8.20 -11.30
C ILE A 77 16.94 7.09 -10.83
N ALA A 78 16.66 7.02 -9.53
CA ALA A 78 15.75 6.02 -8.97
C ALA A 78 14.31 6.14 -9.52
N TRP A 79 13.88 7.35 -9.90
CA TRP A 79 12.58 7.57 -10.54
C TRP A 79 12.55 6.98 -11.95
N LEU A 80 13.60 7.22 -12.77
CA LEU A 80 13.73 6.66 -14.13
C LEU A 80 13.76 5.14 -14.11
N ASP A 81 14.55 4.55 -13.21
CA ASP A 81 14.65 3.10 -13.04
C ASP A 81 13.30 2.47 -12.69
N ARG A 82 12.53 3.07 -11.77
CA ARG A 82 11.18 2.61 -11.42
C ARG A 82 10.18 2.68 -12.57
N LYS A 83 10.37 3.66 -13.47
CA LYS A 83 9.51 3.86 -14.65
C LYS A 83 10.00 3.09 -15.87
N LEU A 84 11.12 2.37 -15.76
CA LEU A 84 11.76 1.64 -16.85
C LEU A 84 12.07 2.53 -18.05
N ILE A 85 12.45 3.80 -17.81
CA ILE A 85 12.86 4.75 -18.83
C ILE A 85 14.39 4.65 -18.97
N GLU A 86 14.85 4.23 -20.14
CA GLU A 86 16.27 4.13 -20.44
C GLU A 86 16.97 5.50 -20.35
N ARG A 87 18.20 5.50 -19.85
CA ARG A 87 19.07 6.67 -19.79
C ARG A 87 20.37 6.40 -20.54
N SER A 88 20.87 7.43 -21.20
CA SER A 88 22.18 7.39 -21.82
C SER A 88 23.16 8.07 -20.86
N GLU A 89 24.11 7.32 -20.31
CA GLU A 89 25.02 7.80 -19.28
C GLU A 89 24.26 8.40 -18.08
N ASP A 90 24.80 9.44 -17.42
CA ASP A 90 24.13 10.13 -16.32
C ASP A 90 23.37 11.37 -16.81
N GLN A 91 22.67 11.27 -17.94
CA GLN A 91 21.91 12.37 -18.51
C GLN A 91 20.43 12.06 -18.65
N ALA A 92 19.61 13.11 -18.57
CA ALA A 92 18.20 13.08 -18.91
C ALA A 92 17.84 14.21 -19.88
N VAL A 93 17.16 13.86 -20.97
CA VAL A 93 16.61 14.81 -21.93
C VAL A 93 15.11 14.91 -21.67
N VAL A 94 14.66 16.09 -21.26
CA VAL A 94 13.24 16.39 -21.05
C VAL A 94 12.76 17.30 -22.18
N ARG A 95 11.66 16.91 -22.82
CA ARG A 95 11.11 17.65 -23.97
C ARG A 95 9.61 17.86 -23.82
N ARG A 96 9.18 19.09 -24.07
CA ARG A 96 7.77 19.50 -24.09
C ARG A 96 7.41 20.07 -25.43
N ALA A 97 6.44 19.49 -26.14
CA ALA A 97 5.92 19.96 -27.42
C ALA A 97 4.48 20.46 -27.23
N LEU A 98 4.22 21.69 -27.61
CA LEU A 98 2.92 22.36 -27.60
C LEU A 98 2.35 22.38 -29.02
N SER A 99 1.04 22.29 -29.17
CA SER A 99 0.34 22.36 -30.45
C SER A 99 -0.87 23.28 -30.34
N LYS A 100 -1.13 24.08 -31.39
CA LYS A 100 -2.33 24.91 -31.49
C LYS A 100 -3.62 24.12 -31.68
N THR A 101 -3.52 22.96 -32.34
CA THR A 101 -4.68 22.18 -32.79
C THR A 101 -4.82 20.84 -32.08
N GLY A 102 -3.85 20.46 -31.23
CA GLY A 102 -3.81 19.15 -30.58
C GLY A 102 -3.33 19.21 -29.14
N PRO A 103 -3.37 18.07 -28.44
CA PRO A 103 -2.86 17.99 -27.08
C PRO A 103 -1.35 18.20 -27.04
N SER A 104 -0.88 18.88 -26.01
CA SER A 104 0.55 18.99 -25.73
C SER A 104 1.13 17.63 -25.34
N ARG A 105 2.39 17.37 -25.74
CA ARG A 105 3.09 16.11 -25.48
C ARG A 105 4.33 16.35 -24.63
N ALA A 106 4.63 15.39 -23.76
CA ALA A 106 5.82 15.41 -22.91
C ALA A 106 6.64 14.14 -23.16
N PHE A 107 7.96 14.27 -23.11
CA PHE A 107 8.88 13.16 -23.31
C PHE A 107 10.04 13.25 -22.33
N ILE A 108 10.47 12.11 -21.83
CA ILE A 108 11.69 11.94 -21.05
C ILE A 108 12.52 10.86 -21.76
N ASN A 109 13.74 11.18 -22.18
CA ASN A 109 14.64 10.32 -22.96
C ASN A 109 13.94 9.67 -24.17
N GLY A 110 13.08 10.46 -24.87
CA GLY A 110 12.31 9.97 -26.01
C GLY A 110 11.05 9.20 -25.68
N THR A 111 10.88 8.75 -24.44
CA THR A 111 9.68 8.05 -23.96
C THR A 111 8.56 9.06 -23.68
N ALA A 112 7.36 8.85 -24.24
CA ALA A 112 6.20 9.69 -23.97
C ALA A 112 5.71 9.48 -22.55
N VAL A 113 5.50 10.58 -21.81
CA VAL A 113 5.06 10.56 -20.42
C VAL A 113 3.82 11.44 -20.24
N THR A 114 3.07 11.20 -19.17
CA THR A 114 1.96 12.06 -18.76
C THR A 114 2.47 13.37 -18.16
N LEU A 115 1.61 14.39 -18.11
CA LEU A 115 1.95 15.68 -17.49
C LEU A 115 2.22 15.53 -15.98
N ALA A 116 1.55 14.61 -15.32
CA ALA A 116 1.80 14.30 -13.90
C ALA A 116 3.19 13.69 -13.70
N GLU A 117 3.57 12.72 -14.51
CA GLU A 117 4.91 12.12 -14.48
C GLU A 117 6.01 13.13 -14.79
N LEU A 118 5.78 14.01 -15.79
CA LEU A 118 6.70 15.11 -16.09
C LEU A 118 6.88 16.04 -14.88
N LYS A 119 5.78 16.36 -14.19
CA LYS A 119 5.80 17.21 -12.99
C LYS A 119 6.56 16.57 -11.83
N ASP A 120 6.33 15.28 -11.61
CA ASP A 120 7.02 14.54 -10.57
C ASP A 120 8.53 14.46 -10.85
N PHE A 121 8.91 14.19 -12.08
CA PHE A 121 10.30 14.11 -12.48
C PHE A 121 10.99 15.49 -12.47
N GLY A 122 10.33 16.52 -13.02
CA GLY A 122 10.83 17.89 -13.05
C GLY A 122 11.15 18.44 -11.65
N ALA A 123 10.30 18.14 -10.67
CA ALA A 123 10.48 18.56 -9.28
C ALA A 123 11.73 17.95 -8.61
N LEU A 124 12.31 16.89 -9.18
CA LEU A 124 13.56 16.29 -8.71
C LEU A 124 14.81 16.97 -9.32
N LEU A 125 14.63 17.79 -10.37
CA LEU A 125 15.70 18.39 -11.15
C LEU A 125 15.84 19.89 -10.95
N ILE A 126 14.69 20.60 -10.90
CA ILE A 126 14.63 22.07 -10.83
C ILE A 126 13.68 22.51 -9.72
N ASP A 127 14.08 23.56 -9.00
CA ASP A 127 13.18 24.33 -8.13
C ASP A 127 13.11 25.79 -8.62
N ILE A 128 11.91 26.30 -8.90
CA ILE A 128 11.69 27.65 -9.41
C ILE A 128 11.07 28.53 -8.31
N HIS A 129 11.74 29.63 -8.02
CA HIS A 129 11.34 30.62 -7.02
C HIS A 129 10.85 31.91 -7.72
N ALA A 130 9.57 31.91 -8.13
CA ALA A 130 8.88 33.00 -8.84
C ALA A 130 7.41 33.14 -8.43
N GLN A 131 6.74 34.21 -8.88
CA GLN A 131 5.43 34.65 -8.38
C GLN A 131 4.27 33.63 -8.56
N HIS A 132 4.35 32.72 -9.52
CA HIS A 132 3.26 31.79 -9.87
C HIS A 132 3.68 30.31 -9.94
N GLU A 133 4.85 29.92 -9.42
CA GLU A 133 5.40 28.63 -9.69
C GLU A 133 5.55 27.70 -8.47
N HIS A 134 5.63 26.41 -8.77
CA HIS A 134 5.60 25.33 -7.77
C HIS A 134 6.91 25.23 -6.99
N GLN A 135 7.00 26.01 -5.95
CA GLN A 135 8.09 25.85 -5.00
C GLN A 135 7.90 24.62 -4.15
N VAL A 136 8.93 23.79 -4.04
CA VAL A 136 8.97 22.65 -3.09
C VAL A 136 8.66 23.15 -1.68
N LEU A 137 9.15 24.35 -1.33
CA LEU A 137 8.92 25.02 -0.05
C LEU A 137 7.45 25.41 0.24
N LEU A 138 6.58 25.52 -0.77
CA LEU A 138 5.15 25.80 -0.54
C LEU A 138 4.38 24.57 -0.11
N LYS A 139 4.94 23.38 -0.31
CA LYS A 139 4.31 22.10 0.08
C LYS A 139 4.81 21.69 1.46
N LYS A 140 3.89 21.28 2.34
CA LYS A 140 4.23 20.78 3.68
C LYS A 140 5.26 19.64 3.67
N GLU A 141 5.18 18.77 2.67
CA GLU A 141 6.12 17.66 2.49
C GLU A 141 7.55 18.15 2.21
N GLY A 142 7.71 19.14 1.32
CA GLY A 142 9.00 19.75 1.03
C GLY A 142 9.58 20.47 2.27
N GLN A 143 8.73 21.20 3.02
CA GLN A 143 9.14 21.84 4.27
C GLN A 143 9.63 20.81 5.29
N ARG A 144 8.93 19.68 5.41
CA ARG A 144 9.30 18.60 6.31
C ARG A 144 10.64 17.98 5.92
N LEU A 145 10.81 17.64 4.65
CA LEU A 145 12.05 17.03 4.16
C LEU A 145 13.25 17.95 4.40
N LEU A 146 13.13 19.22 4.03
CA LEU A 146 14.17 20.22 4.25
C LEU A 146 14.49 20.39 5.74
N PHE A 147 13.48 20.44 6.59
CA PHE A 147 13.66 20.59 8.02
C PHE A 147 14.28 19.35 8.67
N ASP A 148 13.84 18.14 8.29
CA ASP A 148 14.42 16.89 8.78
C ASP A 148 15.90 16.75 8.38
N GLU A 149 16.26 17.23 7.20
CA GLU A 149 17.63 17.27 6.73
C GLU A 149 18.49 18.27 7.53
N PHE A 150 18.03 19.50 7.69
CA PHE A 150 18.69 20.51 8.53
C PHE A 150 18.87 20.03 9.99
N ALA A 151 17.89 19.26 10.50
CA ALA A 151 17.91 18.68 11.83
C ALA A 151 18.84 17.45 11.96
N ASP A 152 19.50 17.01 10.88
CA ASP A 152 20.21 15.73 10.81
C ASP A 152 19.34 14.57 11.32
N ALA A 153 18.08 14.54 10.86
CA ALA A 153 17.05 13.64 11.35
C ALA A 153 16.50 12.68 10.27
N GLN A 154 17.05 12.67 9.05
CA GLN A 154 16.57 11.87 7.91
C GLN A 154 16.49 10.38 8.23
N LEU A 155 17.56 9.80 8.82
CA LEU A 155 17.58 8.39 9.22
C LEU A 155 16.52 8.09 10.29
N ASN A 156 16.30 9.04 11.23
CA ASN A 156 15.25 8.90 12.23
C ASN A 156 13.86 8.95 11.60
N ALA A 157 13.63 9.84 10.61
CA ALA A 157 12.38 9.95 9.88
C ALA A 157 12.09 8.68 9.05
N GLN A 158 13.12 8.11 8.40
CA GLN A 158 13.00 6.82 7.67
C GLN A 158 12.66 5.68 8.62
N THR A 159 13.30 5.61 9.79
CA THR A 159 13.00 4.60 10.82
C THR A 159 11.56 4.70 11.30
N VAL A 160 11.08 5.92 11.56
CA VAL A 160 9.69 6.17 11.97
C VAL A 160 8.71 5.72 10.87
N THR A 161 9.00 6.03 9.61
CA THR A 161 8.17 5.62 8.46
C THR A 161 8.10 4.10 8.36
N SER A 162 9.25 3.40 8.42
CA SER A 162 9.32 1.93 8.33
C SER A 162 8.57 1.25 9.48
N LEU A 163 8.71 1.74 10.72
CA LEU A 163 8.00 1.20 11.87
C LEU A 163 6.49 1.45 11.79
N TYR A 164 6.07 2.60 11.27
CA TYR A 164 4.67 2.91 11.02
C TYR A 164 4.07 1.97 9.97
N GLU A 165 4.76 1.74 8.86
CA GLU A 165 4.30 0.83 7.79
C GLU A 165 4.19 -0.60 8.30
N LYS A 166 5.17 -1.07 9.11
CA LYS A 166 5.10 -2.38 9.76
C LYS A 166 3.88 -2.49 10.68
N TRP A 167 3.66 -1.49 11.54
CA TRP A 167 2.51 -1.45 12.45
C TRP A 167 1.17 -1.45 11.69
N MET A 168 1.06 -0.67 10.61
CA MET A 168 -0.14 -0.61 9.77
C MET A 168 -0.44 -1.96 9.11
N THR A 169 0.58 -2.61 8.53
CA THR A 169 0.42 -3.93 7.90
C THR A 169 -0.07 -4.97 8.91
N GLN A 170 0.48 -4.99 10.13
CA GLN A 170 0.06 -5.90 11.19
C GLN A 170 -1.37 -5.59 11.65
N ARG A 171 -1.73 -4.33 11.81
CA ARG A 171 -3.09 -3.91 12.18
C ARG A 171 -4.12 -4.29 11.11
N ASP A 172 -3.80 -4.08 9.83
CA ASP A 172 -4.70 -4.43 8.73
C ASP A 172 -4.88 -5.95 8.62
N ALA A 173 -3.84 -6.74 8.91
CA ALA A 173 -3.93 -8.20 9.03
C ALA A 173 -4.84 -8.63 10.18
N LEU A 174 -4.76 -7.99 11.35
CA LEU A 174 -5.67 -8.26 12.49
C LEU A 174 -7.12 -7.91 12.15
N VAL A 175 -7.36 -6.79 11.47
CA VAL A 175 -8.72 -6.41 11.02
C VAL A 175 -9.28 -7.45 10.05
N ALA A 176 -8.49 -7.95 9.11
CA ALA A 176 -8.90 -9.02 8.20
C ALA A 176 -9.22 -10.32 8.95
N LEU A 177 -8.43 -10.69 9.96
CA LEU A 177 -8.70 -11.82 10.83
C LEU A 177 -9.98 -11.63 11.66
N SER A 178 -10.22 -10.46 12.21
CA SER A 178 -11.38 -10.17 13.07
C SER A 178 -12.69 -10.06 12.29
N ALA A 179 -12.67 -9.68 11.03
CA ALA A 179 -13.87 -9.58 10.20
C ALA A 179 -14.62 -10.91 10.05
N SER A 180 -13.93 -12.07 10.20
CA SER A 180 -14.52 -13.41 10.18
C SER A 180 -14.67 -14.04 11.58
N GLN A 181 -14.42 -13.31 12.64
CA GLN A 181 -14.35 -13.88 14.00
C GLN A 181 -15.70 -14.47 14.44
N GLN A 182 -16.82 -13.80 14.21
CA GLN A 182 -18.14 -14.30 14.58
C GLN A 182 -18.50 -15.59 13.83
N GLU A 183 -18.25 -15.64 12.55
CA GLU A 183 -18.48 -16.85 11.72
C GLU A 183 -17.62 -18.02 12.19
N ARG A 184 -16.37 -17.75 12.59
CA ARG A 184 -15.45 -18.77 13.13
C ARG A 184 -15.91 -19.30 14.48
N LEU A 185 -16.32 -18.43 15.41
CA LEU A 185 -16.85 -18.84 16.71
C LEU A 185 -18.12 -19.69 16.58
N ASP A 186 -19.01 -19.32 15.67
CA ASP A 186 -20.22 -20.08 15.40
C ASP A 186 -19.87 -21.44 14.76
N ARG A 187 -18.90 -21.48 13.85
CA ARG A 187 -18.40 -22.72 13.24
C ARG A 187 -17.71 -23.62 14.26
N GLN A 188 -16.87 -23.06 15.14
CA GLN A 188 -16.21 -23.80 16.22
C GLN A 188 -17.22 -24.48 17.14
N ARG A 189 -18.22 -23.74 17.65
CA ARG A 189 -19.29 -24.30 18.48
C ARG A 189 -20.05 -25.42 17.80
N PHE A 190 -20.31 -25.26 16.51
CA PHE A 190 -20.98 -26.26 15.72
C PHE A 190 -20.12 -27.52 15.55
N LEU A 191 -18.83 -27.39 15.30
CA LEU A 191 -17.89 -28.52 15.22
C LEU A 191 -17.75 -29.24 16.57
N GLU A 192 -17.60 -28.48 17.67
CA GLU A 192 -17.54 -29.04 19.01
C GLU A 192 -18.78 -29.86 19.34
N TYR A 193 -19.97 -29.35 18.98
CA TYR A 193 -21.24 -30.08 19.17
C TYR A 193 -21.29 -31.37 18.32
N GLN A 194 -20.90 -31.30 17.04
CA GLN A 194 -20.92 -32.49 16.17
C GLN A 194 -19.89 -33.54 16.61
N LEU A 195 -18.71 -33.12 17.06
CA LEU A 195 -17.68 -34.02 17.58
C LEU A 195 -18.12 -34.70 18.89
N ASP A 196 -18.75 -33.97 19.82
CA ASP A 196 -19.26 -34.51 21.06
C ASP A 196 -20.30 -35.60 20.80
N GLU A 197 -21.19 -35.46 19.81
CA GLU A 197 -22.14 -36.49 19.42
C GLU A 197 -21.45 -37.73 18.83
N LEU A 198 -20.47 -37.54 17.93
CA LEU A 198 -19.75 -38.65 17.30
C LEU A 198 -18.87 -39.41 18.33
N LEU A 199 -18.27 -38.69 19.27
CA LEU A 199 -17.45 -39.28 20.34
C LEU A 199 -18.27 -40.10 21.34
N LYS A 200 -19.51 -39.68 21.67
CA LYS A 200 -20.39 -40.38 22.62
C LYS A 200 -20.79 -41.76 22.13
N ILE A 201 -20.88 -41.99 20.85
CA ILE A 201 -21.27 -43.30 20.30
C ILE A 201 -20.13 -44.32 20.35
N GLU A 202 -18.85 -43.85 20.45
CA GLU A 202 -17.66 -44.70 20.46
C GLU A 202 -17.68 -45.79 19.39
N LEU A 203 -18.06 -45.44 18.16
CA LEU A 203 -18.19 -46.35 17.05
C LEU A 203 -16.85 -46.97 16.66
N LYS A 204 -16.82 -48.33 16.66
CA LYS A 204 -15.63 -49.07 16.22
C LYS A 204 -15.64 -49.28 14.71
N PRO A 205 -14.47 -49.35 14.07
CA PRO A 205 -14.40 -49.70 12.66
C PRO A 205 -15.16 -51.00 12.34
N GLU A 206 -15.95 -51.01 11.30
CA GLU A 206 -16.77 -52.18 10.84
C GLU A 206 -17.84 -52.64 11.83
N GLU A 207 -18.05 -51.93 12.97
CA GLU A 207 -19.06 -52.32 13.97
C GLU A 207 -20.48 -52.42 13.35
N ALA A 208 -20.87 -51.41 12.56
CA ALA A 208 -22.19 -51.37 11.93
C ALA A 208 -22.42 -52.58 10.99
N LEU A 209 -21.43 -52.89 10.16
CA LEU A 209 -21.50 -54.03 9.23
C LEU A 209 -21.60 -55.36 10.00
N SER A 210 -20.83 -55.52 11.06
CA SER A 210 -20.84 -56.69 11.92
C SER A 210 -22.21 -56.88 12.62
N LEU A 211 -22.78 -55.78 13.10
CA LEU A 211 -24.09 -55.79 13.77
C LEU A 211 -25.24 -56.05 12.80
N ASP A 212 -25.17 -55.54 11.57
CA ASP A 212 -26.16 -55.83 10.51
C ASP A 212 -26.17 -57.32 10.17
N GLN A 213 -24.99 -57.94 10.05
CA GLN A 213 -24.88 -59.39 9.82
C GLN A 213 -25.43 -60.21 10.99
N GLU A 214 -25.10 -59.79 12.23
CA GLU A 214 -25.61 -60.43 13.42
C GLU A 214 -27.15 -60.31 13.54
N LEU A 215 -27.71 -59.14 13.22
CA LEU A 215 -29.15 -58.90 13.24
C LEU A 215 -29.91 -59.86 12.29
N VAL A 216 -29.38 -60.02 11.05
CA VAL A 216 -29.99 -60.97 10.07
C VAL A 216 -29.98 -62.39 10.64
N VAL A 217 -28.91 -62.84 11.25
CA VAL A 217 -28.82 -64.18 11.86
C VAL A 217 -29.79 -64.35 13.03
N LEU A 218 -29.85 -63.41 13.94
CA LEU A 218 -30.72 -63.45 15.12
C LEU A 218 -32.21 -63.36 14.71
N ALA A 219 -32.59 -62.50 13.79
CA ALA A 219 -33.96 -62.33 13.31
C ALA A 219 -34.45 -63.60 12.58
N ASN A 220 -33.63 -64.21 11.74
CA ASN A 220 -33.97 -65.47 11.04
C ASN A 220 -34.15 -66.60 12.07
N ALA A 221 -33.29 -66.68 13.08
CA ALA A 221 -33.41 -67.70 14.11
C ALA A 221 -34.67 -67.53 14.99
N GLU A 222 -35.11 -66.29 15.28
CA GLU A 222 -36.37 -66.01 15.96
C GLU A 222 -37.60 -66.46 15.13
N GLU A 223 -37.59 -66.16 13.82
CA GLU A 223 -38.67 -66.57 12.89
C GLU A 223 -38.72 -68.11 12.76
N ASP A 224 -37.56 -68.75 12.62
CA ASP A 224 -37.46 -70.22 12.53
C ASP A 224 -37.98 -70.89 13.82
N ILE A 225 -37.67 -70.38 14.98
CA ILE A 225 -38.19 -70.85 16.27
C ILE A 225 -39.71 -70.67 16.35
N ALA A 226 -40.25 -69.54 15.95
CA ALA A 226 -41.66 -69.25 15.96
C ALA A 226 -42.43 -70.21 15.04
N LEU A 227 -41.93 -70.39 13.79
CA LEU A 227 -42.49 -71.32 12.83
C LEU A 227 -42.40 -72.78 13.32
N GLY A 228 -41.26 -73.18 13.83
CA GLY A 228 -41.01 -74.50 14.39
C GLY A 228 -41.91 -74.81 15.58
N SER A 229 -42.04 -73.86 16.53
CA SER A 229 -42.94 -74.01 17.69
C SER A 229 -44.40 -74.16 17.24
N THR A 230 -44.82 -73.43 16.24
CA THR A 230 -46.15 -73.57 15.64
C THR A 230 -46.37 -74.98 15.05
N ALA A 231 -45.37 -75.45 14.27
CA ALA A 231 -45.42 -76.79 13.68
C ALA A 231 -45.45 -77.88 14.76
N VAL A 232 -44.66 -77.83 15.79
CA VAL A 232 -44.64 -78.78 16.92
C VAL A 232 -45.99 -78.80 17.63
N SER A 233 -46.59 -77.62 17.90
CA SER A 233 -47.85 -77.50 18.58
C SER A 233 -49.07 -78.09 17.71
N LEU A 234 -48.93 -78.01 16.41
CA LEU A 234 -49.92 -78.64 15.51
C LEU A 234 -49.83 -80.15 15.49
N VAL A 235 -48.65 -80.75 15.67
CA VAL A 235 -48.43 -82.17 15.74
C VAL A 235 -48.91 -82.74 17.09
N ASP A 236 -48.50 -82.13 18.22
CA ASP A 236 -48.91 -82.54 19.57
C ASP A 236 -49.06 -81.32 20.45
N ASN A 237 -50.11 -81.24 21.25
CA ASN A 237 -50.30 -80.17 22.27
C ASN A 237 -51.01 -80.67 23.50
N ASP A 238 -50.84 -79.96 24.62
CA ASP A 238 -51.37 -80.33 25.96
C ASP A 238 -52.91 -80.40 26.01
N ASN A 239 -53.59 -79.83 25.01
CA ASN A 239 -55.07 -79.77 24.99
C ASN A 239 -55.74 -80.95 24.23
N ALA A 240 -55.00 -81.99 23.86
CA ALA A 240 -55.44 -83.12 23.09
C ALA A 240 -56.10 -82.85 21.73
N GLU A 241 -55.82 -81.67 21.10
CA GLU A 241 -56.26 -81.27 19.78
C GLU A 241 -55.18 -81.49 18.69
N GLY A 242 -54.00 -81.92 19.09
CA GLY A 242 -52.89 -82.20 18.20
C GLY A 242 -53.13 -83.32 17.24
N GLY A 243 -52.46 -83.29 16.08
CA GLY A 243 -52.61 -84.32 15.00
C GLY A 243 -52.28 -85.70 15.55
N LEU A 244 -51.29 -85.86 16.38
CA LEU A 244 -50.82 -87.12 16.98
C LEU A 244 -51.91 -87.75 17.84
N GLU A 245 -52.57 -86.99 18.73
CA GLU A 245 -53.65 -87.51 19.58
C GLU A 245 -54.84 -87.91 18.75
N ARG A 246 -55.17 -87.16 17.70
CA ARG A 246 -56.28 -87.60 16.78
C ARG A 246 -55.95 -88.87 16.06
N LEU A 247 -54.73 -89.17 15.68
CA LEU A 247 -54.27 -90.41 15.14
C LEU A 247 -54.30 -91.54 16.12
N ARG A 248 -53.94 -91.32 17.40
CA ARG A 248 -54.08 -92.29 18.51
C ARG A 248 -55.58 -92.69 18.76
N ILE A 249 -56.42 -91.69 18.80
CA ILE A 249 -57.87 -91.92 18.93
C ILE A 249 -58.43 -92.75 17.73
N ALA A 250 -57.98 -92.45 16.47
CA ALA A 250 -58.35 -93.20 15.28
C ALA A 250 -57.86 -94.68 15.41
N ALA A 251 -56.58 -94.89 15.81
CA ALA A 251 -56.05 -96.25 16.02
C ALA A 251 -56.78 -97.00 17.12
N LEU A 252 -57.08 -96.34 18.26
CA LEU A 252 -57.89 -96.91 19.28
C LEU A 252 -59.33 -97.27 18.83
N THR A 253 -59.92 -96.47 17.97
CA THR A 253 -61.27 -96.73 17.39
C THR A 253 -61.22 -97.89 16.44
N LEU A 254 -60.23 -97.94 15.56
CA LEU A 254 -60.04 -99.09 14.66
C LEU A 254 -59.76 -100.40 15.33
N SER A 255 -59.05 -100.43 16.48
CA SER A 255 -58.74 -101.60 17.24
C SER A 255 -59.98 -102.27 17.82
N LYS A 256 -61.08 -101.57 17.94
CA LYS A 256 -62.39 -102.13 18.36
C LYS A 256 -63.18 -102.85 17.24
N MET A 257 -62.76 -102.75 16.02
CA MET A 257 -63.34 -103.40 14.90
C MET A 257 -63.00 -104.89 14.85
N LYS A 258 -63.96 -105.74 14.48
CA LYS A 258 -63.80 -107.24 14.46
C LYS A 258 -63.44 -107.75 13.06
N ASP A 259 -63.22 -106.92 12.10
CA ASP A 259 -62.89 -107.31 10.76
C ASP A 259 -61.39 -107.58 10.60
N PRO A 260 -60.96 -108.83 10.26
CA PRO A 260 -59.53 -109.19 10.19
C PRO A 260 -58.76 -108.33 9.15
N ARG A 261 -59.41 -107.74 8.23
CA ARG A 261 -58.79 -106.88 7.16
C ARG A 261 -58.23 -105.55 7.77
N ILE A 262 -58.67 -105.24 8.98
CA ILE A 262 -58.26 -104.04 9.70
C ILE A 262 -56.87 -104.15 10.38
N GLU A 263 -56.47 -105.41 10.68
CA GLU A 263 -55.20 -105.65 11.42
C GLU A 263 -53.96 -105.05 10.79
N SER A 264 -53.83 -105.28 9.41
CA SER A 264 -52.68 -104.70 8.68
C SER A 264 -52.71 -103.18 8.59
N PRO A 265 -53.86 -102.51 8.25
CA PRO A 265 -53.93 -101.04 8.31
C PRO A 265 -53.69 -100.42 9.73
N LEU A 266 -54.15 -101.12 10.77
CA LEU A 266 -53.95 -100.69 12.19
C LEU A 266 -52.49 -100.79 12.62
N GLN A 267 -51.79 -101.90 12.20
CA GLN A 267 -50.32 -101.96 12.42
C GLN A 267 -49.57 -100.88 11.72
N GLU A 268 -49.85 -100.53 10.48
CA GLU A 268 -49.22 -99.47 9.72
C GLU A 268 -49.53 -98.11 10.32
N LEU A 269 -50.76 -97.86 10.78
CA LEU A 269 -51.09 -96.61 11.50
C LEU A 269 -50.34 -96.49 12.82
N SER A 270 -50.24 -97.64 13.61
CA SER A 270 -49.50 -97.65 14.84
C SER A 270 -48.03 -97.36 14.61
N ARG A 271 -47.36 -97.92 13.61
CA ARG A 271 -45.99 -97.60 13.23
C ARG A 271 -45.80 -96.12 12.85
N SER A 272 -46.75 -95.58 12.05
CA SER A 272 -46.75 -94.19 11.66
C SER A 272 -46.86 -93.25 12.83
N ILE A 273 -47.66 -93.57 13.85
CA ILE A 273 -47.77 -92.84 15.14
C ILE A 273 -46.44 -92.77 15.84
N VAL A 274 -45.77 -93.95 16.03
CA VAL A 274 -44.43 -93.97 16.67
C VAL A 274 -43.40 -93.10 15.92
N GLN A 275 -43.43 -93.14 14.61
CA GLN A 275 -42.52 -92.40 13.75
C GLN A 275 -42.75 -90.86 13.85
N ILE A 276 -44.04 -90.46 13.92
CA ILE A 276 -44.43 -89.05 14.15
C ILE A 276 -44.04 -88.61 15.55
N GLU A 277 -44.15 -89.44 16.60
CA GLU A 277 -43.71 -89.17 17.96
C GLU A 277 -42.20 -88.96 18.05
N GLU A 278 -41.42 -89.78 17.33
CA GLU A 278 -39.97 -89.59 17.26
C GLU A 278 -39.62 -88.30 16.53
N THR A 279 -40.20 -87.99 15.41
CA THR A 279 -40.02 -86.78 14.65
C THR A 279 -40.38 -85.55 15.48
N HIS A 280 -41.48 -85.58 16.20
CA HIS A 280 -41.95 -84.52 17.11
C HIS A 280 -40.92 -84.26 18.23
N ARG A 281 -40.36 -85.31 18.85
CA ARG A 281 -39.34 -85.19 19.89
C ARG A 281 -38.05 -84.61 19.33
N ASP A 282 -37.65 -85.01 18.15
CA ASP A 282 -36.42 -84.47 17.51
C ASP A 282 -36.57 -83.00 17.14
N LEU A 283 -37.73 -82.60 16.58
CA LEU A 283 -38.03 -81.19 16.31
C LEU A 283 -38.07 -80.38 17.58
N THR A 284 -38.71 -80.86 18.66
CA THR A 284 -38.73 -80.17 19.94
C THR A 284 -37.31 -79.96 20.47
N ARG A 285 -36.44 -80.97 20.40
CA ARG A 285 -35.05 -80.88 20.83
C ARG A 285 -34.24 -79.88 19.99
N ILE A 286 -34.46 -79.83 18.72
CA ILE A 286 -33.82 -78.84 17.82
C ILE A 286 -34.25 -77.43 18.25
N LEU A 287 -35.53 -77.19 18.44
CA LEU A 287 -36.05 -75.87 18.86
C LEU A 287 -35.56 -75.44 20.24
N GLU A 288 -35.51 -76.37 21.20
CA GLU A 288 -34.97 -76.10 22.54
C GLU A 288 -33.46 -75.78 22.51
N SER A 289 -32.69 -76.36 21.56
CA SER A 289 -31.26 -76.08 21.38
C SER A 289 -31.00 -74.79 20.60
N SER A 290 -31.94 -74.26 19.87
CA SER A 290 -31.88 -73.04 19.09
C SER A 290 -32.29 -71.82 19.91
N ALA A 291 -31.60 -71.58 21.05
CA ALA A 291 -31.88 -70.44 21.93
C ALA A 291 -31.44 -69.14 21.27
N VAL A 292 -32.39 -68.29 20.82
CA VAL A 292 -32.14 -66.88 20.49
C VAL A 292 -32.03 -66.13 21.80
N ASP A 293 -30.94 -65.34 21.99
CA ASP A 293 -30.83 -64.41 23.10
C ASP A 293 -31.64 -63.12 22.81
N PRO A 294 -32.83 -62.95 23.37
CA PRO A 294 -33.69 -61.81 23.05
C PRO A 294 -33.16 -60.51 23.66
N VAL A 295 -32.20 -60.58 24.60
CA VAL A 295 -31.52 -59.40 25.18
C VAL A 295 -30.49 -58.92 24.16
N ARG A 296 -29.73 -59.85 23.56
CA ARG A 296 -28.77 -59.56 22.53
C ARG A 296 -29.44 -58.97 21.28
N LEU A 297 -30.53 -59.55 20.80
CA LEU A 297 -31.25 -59.03 19.65
C LEU A 297 -31.70 -57.59 19.86
N ARG A 298 -32.35 -57.26 20.97
CA ARG A 298 -32.77 -55.89 21.29
C ARG A 298 -31.58 -54.93 21.45
N TRP A 299 -30.47 -55.38 21.94
CA TRP A 299 -29.28 -54.58 22.05
C TRP A 299 -28.70 -54.24 20.67
N VAL A 300 -28.63 -55.23 19.78
CA VAL A 300 -28.18 -55.04 18.36
C VAL A 300 -29.09 -54.06 17.62
N GLU A 301 -30.41 -54.23 17.74
CA GLU A 301 -31.38 -53.30 17.14
C GLU A 301 -31.23 -51.86 17.66
N SER A 302 -31.11 -51.70 18.99
CA SER A 302 -30.94 -50.39 19.60
C SER A 302 -29.64 -49.73 19.16
N ARG A 303 -28.53 -50.48 19.14
CA ARG A 303 -27.23 -49.99 18.74
C ARG A 303 -27.15 -49.59 17.29
N LEU A 304 -27.73 -50.40 16.38
CA LEU A 304 -27.87 -50.06 14.98
C LEU A 304 -28.77 -48.83 14.77
N GLY A 305 -29.85 -48.74 15.54
CA GLY A 305 -30.71 -47.55 15.52
C GLY A 305 -29.97 -46.26 15.86
N GLU A 306 -29.14 -46.27 16.91
CA GLU A 306 -28.28 -45.14 17.28
C GLU A 306 -27.30 -44.74 16.17
N ILE A 307 -26.66 -45.76 15.54
CA ILE A 307 -25.71 -45.53 14.44
C ILE A 307 -26.45 -44.94 13.21
N HIS A 308 -27.60 -45.53 12.83
CA HIS A 308 -28.37 -45.05 11.68
C HIS A 308 -28.96 -43.64 11.88
N ASP A 309 -29.36 -43.29 13.12
CA ASP A 309 -29.81 -41.94 13.46
C ASP A 309 -28.71 -40.89 13.29
N LEU A 310 -27.48 -41.21 13.69
CA LEU A 310 -26.33 -40.37 13.42
C LEU A 310 -26.02 -40.27 11.92
N CYS A 311 -26.02 -41.39 11.21
CA CYS A 311 -25.82 -41.41 9.77
C CYS A 311 -26.82 -40.49 9.04
N ARG A 312 -28.10 -40.56 9.44
CA ARG A 312 -29.16 -39.72 8.90
C ARG A 312 -28.93 -38.24 9.21
N LYS A 313 -28.52 -37.93 10.45
CA LYS A 313 -28.23 -36.56 10.90
C LYS A 313 -27.06 -35.96 10.15
N HIS A 314 -25.99 -36.72 10.02
CA HIS A 314 -24.75 -36.27 9.34
C HIS A 314 -24.73 -36.53 7.83
N ARG A 315 -25.80 -37.20 7.28
CA ARG A 315 -25.95 -37.51 5.84
C ARG A 315 -24.76 -38.30 5.28
N CYS A 316 -24.29 -39.27 6.01
CA CYS A 316 -23.17 -40.12 5.61
C CYS A 316 -23.50 -41.60 5.87
N SER A 317 -22.70 -42.53 5.31
CA SER A 317 -22.79 -43.97 5.63
C SER A 317 -22.10 -44.28 6.94
N PRO A 318 -22.41 -45.45 7.56
CA PRO A 318 -21.75 -45.86 8.81
C PRO A 318 -20.21 -45.90 8.75
N GLU A 319 -19.67 -46.35 7.60
CA GLU A 319 -18.22 -46.41 7.35
C GLU A 319 -17.60 -45.01 7.30
N ALA A 320 -18.34 -44.02 6.77
CA ALA A 320 -17.88 -42.65 6.63
C ALA A 320 -17.95 -41.85 7.95
N LEU A 321 -18.62 -42.35 9.01
CA LEU A 321 -18.70 -41.64 10.31
C LEU A 321 -17.34 -41.46 10.96
N THR A 322 -16.46 -42.46 10.87
CA THR A 322 -15.10 -42.41 11.43
C THR A 322 -14.22 -41.40 10.69
N ASP A 323 -14.33 -41.37 9.35
CA ASP A 323 -13.60 -40.41 8.53
C ASP A 323 -14.13 -38.97 8.75
N LEU A 324 -15.45 -38.83 8.93
CA LEU A 324 -16.07 -37.55 9.26
C LEU A 324 -15.55 -37.02 10.61
N GLN A 325 -15.44 -37.87 11.63
CA GLN A 325 -14.89 -37.49 12.94
C GLN A 325 -13.46 -36.95 12.81
N SER A 326 -12.61 -37.64 12.05
CA SER A 326 -11.23 -37.19 11.82
C SER A 326 -11.17 -35.85 11.07
N THR A 327 -12.02 -35.66 10.08
CA THR A 327 -12.12 -34.42 9.30
C THR A 327 -12.58 -33.24 10.15
N LEU A 328 -13.62 -33.43 10.97
CA LEU A 328 -14.14 -32.39 11.87
C LEU A 328 -13.13 -32.03 12.98
N SER A 329 -12.37 -33.02 13.50
CA SER A 329 -11.29 -32.76 14.45
C SER A 329 -10.18 -31.91 13.83
N ALA A 330 -9.73 -32.23 12.62
CA ALA A 330 -8.70 -31.45 11.92
C ALA A 330 -9.17 -30.02 11.63
N GLU A 331 -10.45 -29.84 11.27
CA GLU A 331 -11.04 -28.51 11.03
C GLU A 331 -11.07 -27.69 12.34
N LEU A 332 -11.42 -28.31 13.47
CA LEU A 332 -11.45 -27.67 14.78
C LEU A 332 -10.04 -27.24 15.21
N GLU A 333 -9.03 -28.11 15.07
CA GLU A 333 -7.64 -27.77 15.38
C GLU A 333 -7.15 -26.57 14.55
N ALA A 334 -7.44 -26.54 13.25
CA ALA A 334 -7.07 -25.43 12.38
C ALA A 334 -7.71 -24.09 12.80
N LEU A 335 -8.95 -24.14 13.32
CA LEU A 335 -9.62 -22.94 13.85
C LEU A 335 -8.97 -22.46 15.17
N LEU A 336 -8.60 -23.35 16.07
CA LEU A 336 -7.91 -23.03 17.32
C LEU A 336 -6.51 -22.46 17.10
N ASP A 337 -5.77 -22.96 16.12
CA ASP A 337 -4.47 -22.43 15.73
C ASP A 337 -4.58 -20.98 15.21
N SER A 338 -5.67 -20.64 14.53
CA SER A 338 -5.91 -19.27 14.07
C SER A 338 -6.18 -18.28 15.20
N GLU A 339 -6.76 -18.70 16.31
CA GLU A 339 -6.95 -17.84 17.50
C GLU A 339 -5.62 -17.54 18.20
N SER A 340 -4.74 -18.53 18.32
CA SER A 340 -3.41 -18.33 18.87
C SER A 340 -2.60 -17.35 18.04
N SER A 341 -2.75 -17.38 16.72
CA SER A 341 -2.15 -16.45 15.77
C SER A 341 -2.66 -15.01 15.93
N ALA A 342 -3.94 -14.81 16.23
CA ALA A 342 -4.52 -13.48 16.48
C ALA A 342 -3.95 -12.86 17.77
N ALA A 343 -3.86 -13.60 18.85
CA ALA A 343 -3.27 -13.14 20.12
C ALA A 343 -1.78 -12.78 19.97
N SER A 344 -1.03 -13.58 19.20
CA SER A 344 0.37 -13.28 18.86
C SER A 344 0.48 -11.97 18.06
N LEU A 345 -0.40 -11.79 17.08
CA LEU A 345 -0.42 -10.59 16.24
C LEU A 345 -0.78 -9.32 17.04
N GLU A 346 -1.69 -9.42 18.01
CA GLU A 346 -1.99 -8.30 18.93
C GLU A 346 -0.76 -7.88 19.76
N ALA A 347 -0.01 -8.85 20.26
CA ALA A 347 1.23 -8.59 20.99
C ALA A 347 2.29 -7.93 20.08
N GLU A 348 2.41 -8.37 18.83
CA GLU A 348 3.32 -7.78 17.84
C GLU A 348 2.90 -6.35 17.47
N ILE A 349 1.61 -6.07 17.31
CA ILE A 349 1.06 -4.73 17.07
C ILE A 349 1.40 -3.80 18.22
N ALA A 350 1.21 -4.24 19.46
CA ALA A 350 1.56 -3.45 20.64
C ALA A 350 3.07 -3.16 20.71
N ALA A 351 3.91 -4.15 20.40
CA ALA A 351 5.37 -3.99 20.37
C ALA A 351 5.83 -3.04 19.26
N SER A 352 5.29 -3.15 18.04
CA SER A 352 5.65 -2.27 16.93
C SER A 352 5.15 -0.85 17.14
N LEU A 353 3.97 -0.65 17.74
CA LEU A 353 3.49 0.68 18.13
C LEU A 353 4.38 1.32 19.19
N ALA A 354 4.82 0.57 20.18
CA ALA A 354 5.75 1.06 21.22
C ALA A 354 7.12 1.44 20.62
N ALA A 355 7.63 0.62 19.69
CA ALA A 355 8.86 0.91 18.96
C ALA A 355 8.74 2.18 18.10
N TRP A 356 7.63 2.30 17.36
CA TRP A 356 7.32 3.51 16.60
C TRP A 356 7.28 4.75 17.49
N LYS A 357 6.55 4.68 18.61
CA LYS A 357 6.44 5.80 19.57
C LYS A 357 7.80 6.27 20.07
N LYS A 358 8.67 5.35 20.47
CA LYS A 358 10.04 5.66 20.93
C LYS A 358 10.88 6.31 19.84
N ALA A 359 10.81 5.81 18.60
CA ALA A 359 11.50 6.40 17.45
C ALA A 359 10.96 7.79 17.12
N ALA A 360 9.63 7.97 17.14
CA ALA A 360 8.96 9.23 16.87
C ALA A 360 9.28 10.30 17.94
N GLU A 361 9.37 9.94 19.22
CA GLU A 361 9.84 10.82 20.30
C GLU A 361 11.28 11.28 20.10
N THR A 362 12.15 10.38 19.61
CA THR A 362 13.54 10.71 19.30
C THR A 362 13.63 11.71 18.14
N LEU A 363 12.83 11.49 17.10
CA LEU A 363 12.70 12.40 15.97
C LEU A 363 12.20 13.79 16.41
N SER A 364 11.13 13.82 17.22
CA SER A 364 10.53 15.05 17.74
C SER A 364 11.55 15.88 18.56
N LYS A 365 12.37 15.24 19.40
CA LYS A 365 13.44 15.92 20.15
C LYS A 365 14.48 16.58 19.24
N LYS A 366 14.90 15.89 18.16
CA LYS A 366 15.82 16.46 17.16
C LYS A 366 15.19 17.68 16.48
N ARG A 367 13.94 17.58 16.05
CA ARG A 367 13.17 18.67 15.43
C ARG A 367 13.01 19.86 16.35
N ALA A 368 12.63 19.64 17.61
CA ALA A 368 12.50 20.70 18.60
C ALA A 368 13.84 21.46 18.83
N LYS A 369 14.96 20.75 18.85
CA LYS A 369 16.29 21.35 18.97
C LYS A 369 16.71 22.15 17.73
N ALA A 370 16.36 21.67 16.54
CA ALA A 370 16.68 22.29 15.26
C ALA A 370 15.84 23.55 15.00
N LYS A 371 14.58 23.56 15.45
CA LYS A 371 13.62 24.65 15.23
C LYS A 371 14.24 26.04 15.50
N SER A 372 14.64 26.30 16.72
CA SER A 372 15.16 27.62 17.11
C SER A 372 16.46 28.01 16.40
N LYS A 373 17.26 27.01 15.96
CA LYS A 373 18.45 27.25 15.17
C LYS A 373 18.12 27.74 13.78
N LEU A 374 17.19 27.05 13.11
CA LEU A 374 16.78 27.42 11.76
C LEU A 374 16.01 28.73 11.73
N GLU A 375 15.08 28.94 12.67
CA GLU A 375 14.33 30.20 12.79
C GLU A 375 15.31 31.39 12.94
N ARG A 376 16.32 31.29 13.83
CA ARG A 376 17.33 32.35 14.02
C ARG A 376 18.14 32.58 12.75
N ALA A 377 18.69 31.51 12.14
CA ALA A 377 19.52 31.63 10.95
C ALA A 377 18.77 32.28 9.78
N VAL A 378 17.51 31.89 9.55
CA VAL A 378 16.69 32.49 8.50
C VAL A 378 16.34 33.93 8.82
N ASN A 379 15.95 34.26 10.06
CA ASN A 379 15.59 35.61 10.45
C ASN A 379 16.80 36.60 10.33
N ASP A 380 18.01 36.16 10.70
CA ASP A 380 19.22 36.96 10.52
C ASP A 380 19.48 37.26 9.02
N LEU A 381 19.23 36.27 8.12
CA LEU A 381 19.35 36.47 6.68
C LEU A 381 18.25 37.39 6.11
N LEU A 382 17.02 37.27 6.58
CA LEU A 382 15.92 38.16 6.20
C LEU A 382 16.23 39.62 6.56
N HIS A 383 16.75 39.85 7.76
CA HIS A 383 17.19 41.21 8.18
C HIS A 383 18.28 41.76 7.28
N GLN A 384 19.30 40.95 6.92
CA GLN A 384 20.35 41.35 5.97
C GLN A 384 19.80 41.71 4.59
N MET A 385 18.72 41.07 4.17
CA MET A 385 18.02 41.36 2.90
C MET A 385 16.98 42.47 3.01
N GLY A 386 17.03 43.30 4.06
CA GLY A 386 16.16 44.46 4.24
C GLY A 386 14.71 44.13 4.70
N MET A 387 14.45 42.90 5.10
CA MET A 387 13.17 42.46 5.62
C MET A 387 13.17 42.48 7.17
N ASN A 388 13.41 43.66 7.77
CA ASN A 388 13.64 43.81 9.21
C ASN A 388 12.45 43.41 10.09
N ALA A 389 11.22 43.46 9.58
CA ALA A 389 10.01 43.06 10.28
C ALA A 389 9.60 41.60 10.02
N ALA A 390 10.27 40.94 9.06
CA ALA A 390 9.93 39.57 8.70
C ALA A 390 10.46 38.58 9.74
N GLN A 391 9.64 37.63 10.12
CA GLN A 391 9.97 36.59 11.08
C GLN A 391 9.45 35.24 10.67
N LEU A 392 10.34 34.28 10.43
CA LEU A 392 10.00 32.87 10.22
C LEU A 392 9.63 32.22 11.56
N VAL A 393 8.54 31.49 11.57
CA VAL A 393 8.08 30.66 12.69
C VAL A 393 7.80 29.25 12.19
N ILE A 394 8.51 28.26 12.71
CA ILE A 394 8.31 26.86 12.39
C ILE A 394 7.28 26.28 13.36
N ALA A 395 6.09 25.96 12.86
CA ALA A 395 5.05 25.33 13.64
C ALA A 395 5.28 23.81 13.67
N LEU A 396 5.44 23.24 14.87
CA LEU A 396 5.43 21.82 15.15
C LEU A 396 4.10 21.51 15.84
N SER A 397 3.08 21.12 15.07
CA SER A 397 1.73 20.88 15.57
C SER A 397 1.54 19.38 15.86
N PRO A 398 1.14 19.00 17.10
CA PRO A 398 0.91 17.60 17.42
C PRO A 398 -0.07 16.94 16.46
N ALA A 399 0.24 15.72 16.03
CA ALA A 399 -0.69 14.89 15.28
C ALA A 399 -1.63 14.19 16.26
N THR A 400 -2.91 14.07 15.90
CA THR A 400 -3.92 13.39 16.72
C THR A 400 -3.70 11.90 16.78
N ASP A 401 -3.24 11.31 15.66
CA ASP A 401 -3.04 9.88 15.51
C ASP A 401 -1.61 9.55 15.09
N PRO A 402 -1.14 8.32 15.35
CA PRO A 402 0.11 7.84 14.80
C PRO A 402 0.14 8.00 13.28
N ASN A 403 1.22 8.56 12.74
CA ASN A 403 1.38 8.74 11.30
C ASN A 403 2.82 8.41 10.85
N ARG A 404 3.00 8.28 9.53
CA ARG A 404 4.29 7.91 8.94
C ARG A 404 5.40 8.93 9.13
N HIS A 405 5.08 10.16 9.56
CA HIS A 405 6.02 11.27 9.69
C HIS A 405 6.38 11.61 11.14
N GLY A 406 5.83 10.89 12.11
CA GLY A 406 6.11 11.09 13.54
C GLY A 406 4.96 11.70 14.33
N LEU A 407 5.30 12.36 15.45
CA LEU A 407 4.32 12.88 16.41
C LEU A 407 3.73 14.24 16.03
N GLU A 408 4.37 14.97 15.09
CA GLU A 408 3.98 16.31 14.70
C GLU A 408 3.93 16.50 13.19
N THR A 409 3.10 17.45 12.76
CA THR A 409 3.16 18.05 11.42
C THR A 409 4.00 19.30 11.44
N ILE A 410 4.79 19.51 10.38
CA ILE A 410 5.69 20.66 10.24
C ILE A 410 5.08 21.63 9.24
N ALA A 411 5.06 22.92 9.61
CA ALA A 411 4.65 23.99 8.71
C ALA A 411 5.51 25.24 8.95
N PHE A 412 5.96 25.87 7.87
CA PHE A 412 6.69 27.14 7.90
C PHE A 412 5.70 28.27 7.74
N HIS A 413 5.68 29.14 8.73
CA HIS A 413 4.89 30.37 8.78
C HIS A 413 5.82 31.57 8.77
N ILE A 414 5.36 32.67 8.20
CA ILE A 414 6.10 33.94 8.16
C ILE A 414 5.17 35.07 8.58
N ALA A 415 5.64 35.92 9.45
CA ALA A 415 5.09 37.26 9.63
C ALA A 415 5.94 38.21 8.79
N THR A 416 5.35 38.98 7.88
CA THR A 416 6.10 39.97 7.06
C THR A 416 6.11 41.34 7.69
N GLN A 417 5.22 41.61 8.65
CA GLN A 417 5.12 42.86 9.43
C GLN A 417 4.98 42.52 10.92
N ALA A 418 5.47 43.39 11.76
CA ALA A 418 5.53 43.16 13.22
C ALA A 418 4.14 42.94 13.87
N ASP A 419 3.09 43.54 13.32
CA ASP A 419 1.73 43.51 13.89
C ASP A 419 0.82 42.46 13.20
N GLN A 420 1.38 41.64 12.29
CA GLN A 420 0.60 40.63 11.59
C GLN A 420 0.91 39.22 12.13
N PRO A 421 -0.13 38.36 12.26
CA PRO A 421 0.09 36.99 12.63
C PRO A 421 0.89 36.25 11.53
N ALA A 422 1.76 35.37 11.95
CA ALA A 422 2.53 34.52 11.02
C ALA A 422 1.56 33.65 10.18
N GLN A 423 1.70 33.72 8.87
CA GLN A 423 0.88 33.00 7.90
C GLN A 423 1.72 31.97 7.14
N ALA A 424 1.06 30.94 6.60
CA ALA A 424 1.73 29.95 5.76
C ALA A 424 2.36 30.60 4.52
N LEU A 425 3.51 30.12 4.09
CA LEU A 425 4.29 30.68 2.98
C LEU A 425 3.48 30.86 1.69
N ASN A 426 2.55 29.96 1.42
CA ASN A 426 1.68 30.03 0.24
C ASN A 426 0.63 31.16 0.27
N LYS A 427 0.55 31.93 1.36
CA LYS A 427 -0.36 33.07 1.49
C LYS A 427 0.34 34.41 1.28
N ILE A 428 1.65 34.41 1.00
CA ILE A 428 2.41 35.63 0.74
C ILE A 428 2.04 36.14 -0.66
N ALA A 429 1.61 37.39 -0.74
CA ALA A 429 1.10 37.99 -1.98
C ALA A 429 2.22 38.55 -2.88
N SER A 430 3.40 38.87 -2.32
CA SER A 430 4.52 39.47 -3.07
C SER A 430 5.52 38.44 -3.55
N GLY A 431 5.71 38.32 -4.85
CA GLY A 431 6.70 37.42 -5.47
C GLY A 431 8.12 37.71 -5.00
N GLY A 432 8.55 38.95 -4.97
CA GLY A 432 9.89 39.35 -4.52
C GLY A 432 10.13 39.04 -3.04
N GLU A 433 9.13 39.22 -2.15
CA GLU A 433 9.25 38.81 -0.74
C GLU A 433 9.37 37.30 -0.62
N LEU A 434 8.53 36.56 -1.32
CA LEU A 434 8.56 35.09 -1.32
C LEU A 434 9.90 34.54 -1.84
N SER A 435 10.44 35.11 -2.91
CA SER A 435 11.75 34.73 -3.46
C SER A 435 12.88 34.97 -2.47
N ARG A 436 12.87 36.11 -1.75
CA ARG A 436 13.88 36.40 -0.69
C ARG A 436 13.71 35.49 0.53
N ILE A 437 12.50 35.21 0.96
CA ILE A 437 12.25 34.26 2.05
C ILE A 437 12.75 32.87 1.66
N SER A 438 12.44 32.43 0.45
CA SER A 438 12.95 31.17 -0.09
C SER A 438 14.47 31.14 -0.13
N LEU A 439 15.11 32.21 -0.61
CA LEU A 439 16.57 32.35 -0.60
C LEU A 439 17.15 32.25 0.82
N ALA A 440 16.55 32.95 1.81
CA ALA A 440 16.99 32.87 3.19
C ALA A 440 16.92 31.44 3.75
N ILE A 441 15.82 30.74 3.48
CA ILE A 441 15.65 29.35 3.92
C ILE A 441 16.69 28.45 3.25
N GLN A 442 16.88 28.56 1.92
CA GLN A 442 17.83 27.74 1.17
C GLN A 442 19.28 27.99 1.63
N VAL A 443 19.66 29.24 1.87
CA VAL A 443 21.00 29.57 2.38
C VAL A 443 21.20 29.09 3.83
N ALA A 444 20.18 29.20 4.68
CA ALA A 444 20.27 28.72 6.05
C ALA A 444 20.35 27.18 6.14
N THR A 445 19.83 26.48 5.12
CA THR A 445 19.85 25.03 5.00
C THR A 445 20.91 24.53 4.03
N LEU A 446 21.98 25.30 3.78
CA LEU A 446 23.07 24.90 2.88
C LEU A 446 23.60 23.50 3.19
N GLY A 447 23.65 22.66 2.16
CA GLY A 447 24.02 21.24 2.28
C GLY A 447 22.83 20.29 2.46
N ALA A 448 21.63 20.83 2.67
CA ALA A 448 20.41 20.08 2.89
C ALA A 448 19.54 19.89 1.63
N ASN A 449 19.98 20.28 0.44
CA ASN A 449 19.18 20.16 -0.80
C ASN A 449 19.89 19.37 -1.88
N ALA A 450 19.25 18.28 -2.30
CA ALA A 450 19.70 17.46 -3.42
C ALA A 450 19.19 17.94 -4.80
N ILE A 451 18.62 19.18 -4.91
CA ILE A 451 18.12 19.71 -6.16
C ILE A 451 19.27 20.30 -6.96
N GLY A 452 19.45 19.79 -8.19
CA GLY A 452 20.61 20.15 -9.03
C GLY A 452 20.60 21.58 -9.54
N THR A 453 19.41 22.21 -9.74
CA THR A 453 19.27 23.56 -10.32
C THR A 453 18.18 24.34 -9.62
N MET A 454 18.47 25.58 -9.20
CA MET A 454 17.49 26.51 -8.65
C MET A 454 17.40 27.77 -9.51
N ILE A 455 16.19 28.27 -9.71
CA ILE A 455 15.90 29.45 -10.52
C ILE A 455 15.30 30.51 -9.62
N PHE A 456 15.90 31.67 -9.57
CA PHE A 456 15.40 32.84 -8.84
C PHE A 456 14.96 33.93 -9.81
N ASP A 457 13.67 34.22 -9.80
CA ASP A 457 13.10 35.37 -10.48
C ASP A 457 12.54 36.35 -9.47
N GLU A 458 12.54 37.63 -9.82
CA GLU A 458 12.01 38.72 -8.98
C GLU A 458 12.65 38.87 -7.57
N VAL A 459 13.76 38.19 -7.30
CA VAL A 459 14.43 38.24 -5.97
C VAL A 459 14.89 39.66 -5.59
N ASP A 460 15.16 40.48 -6.60
CA ASP A 460 15.66 41.86 -6.53
C ASP A 460 14.54 42.93 -6.68
N VAL A 461 13.27 42.52 -6.74
CA VAL A 461 12.15 43.48 -6.82
C VAL A 461 11.99 44.24 -5.50
N GLY A 462 11.96 45.56 -5.59
CA GLY A 462 11.73 46.46 -4.44
C GLY A 462 12.97 46.67 -3.54
N ILE A 463 14.14 46.23 -3.96
CA ILE A 463 15.41 46.44 -3.24
C ILE A 463 16.41 47.20 -4.11
N GLY A 464 17.48 47.68 -3.47
CA GLY A 464 18.61 48.36 -4.17
C GLY A 464 19.79 48.56 -3.23
N GLY A 465 20.85 49.14 -3.77
CA GLY A 465 22.06 49.48 -2.97
C GLY A 465 22.69 48.28 -2.27
N GLY A 466 22.99 48.40 -0.99
CA GLY A 466 23.63 47.35 -0.21
C GLY A 466 22.83 46.07 -0.05
N VAL A 467 21.47 46.19 0.01
CA VAL A 467 20.59 45.02 0.10
C VAL A 467 20.67 44.17 -1.17
N ALA A 468 20.71 44.79 -2.34
CA ALA A 468 20.85 44.07 -3.61
C ALA A 468 22.21 43.34 -3.71
N GLN A 469 23.28 43.97 -3.18
CA GLN A 469 24.57 43.32 -3.10
C GLN A 469 24.53 42.09 -2.19
N THR A 470 23.95 42.23 -0.97
CA THR A 470 23.79 41.10 -0.05
C THR A 470 22.99 39.94 -0.67
N VAL A 471 21.89 40.22 -1.39
CA VAL A 471 21.13 39.20 -2.12
C VAL A 471 22.01 38.48 -3.14
N GLY A 472 22.79 39.24 -3.92
CA GLY A 472 23.72 38.66 -4.90
C GLY A 472 24.79 37.77 -4.24
N GLU A 473 25.39 38.21 -3.14
CA GLU A 473 26.35 37.43 -2.36
C GLU A 473 25.76 36.13 -1.80
N LEU A 474 24.53 36.18 -1.32
CA LEU A 474 23.82 34.99 -0.84
C LEU A 474 23.51 33.98 -1.97
N LEU A 475 23.09 34.46 -3.14
CA LEU A 475 22.92 33.63 -4.33
C LEU A 475 24.22 32.97 -4.77
N ARG A 476 25.32 33.77 -4.78
CA ARG A 476 26.63 33.23 -5.10
C ARG A 476 27.11 32.20 -4.07
N ARG A 477 26.87 32.42 -2.79
CA ARG A 477 27.17 31.43 -1.74
C ARG A 477 26.37 30.15 -1.94
N LEU A 478 25.08 30.25 -2.27
CA LEU A 478 24.21 29.10 -2.56
C LEU A 478 24.71 28.34 -3.79
N SER A 479 25.25 29.04 -4.79
CA SER A 479 25.71 28.44 -6.04
C SER A 479 26.99 27.58 -5.91
N GLN A 480 27.64 27.56 -4.75
CA GLN A 480 28.72 26.63 -4.44
C GLN A 480 28.23 25.18 -4.28
N HIS A 481 26.95 25.00 -4.00
CA HIS A 481 26.34 23.69 -3.73
C HIS A 481 25.31 23.26 -4.79
N THR A 482 24.69 24.21 -5.49
CA THR A 482 23.67 23.93 -6.51
C THR A 482 23.81 24.95 -7.64
N GLN A 483 23.44 24.59 -8.86
CA GLN A 483 23.43 25.52 -9.98
C GLN A 483 22.32 26.56 -9.79
N ILE A 484 22.65 27.85 -9.92
CA ILE A 484 21.72 28.97 -9.76
C ILE A 484 21.52 29.68 -11.11
N LEU A 485 20.27 29.84 -11.52
CA LEU A 485 19.88 30.78 -12.56
C LEU A 485 19.14 31.94 -11.91
N CYS A 486 19.67 33.16 -12.06
CA CYS A 486 19.06 34.35 -11.47
C CYS A 486 18.66 35.36 -12.57
N VAL A 487 17.38 35.66 -12.67
CA VAL A 487 16.87 36.75 -13.50
C VAL A 487 16.93 38.03 -12.67
N THR A 488 17.67 39.02 -13.16
CA THR A 488 17.89 40.28 -12.43
C THR A 488 17.83 41.50 -13.31
N HIS A 489 17.42 42.61 -12.71
CA HIS A 489 17.51 43.93 -13.35
C HIS A 489 18.52 44.85 -12.60
N LEU A 490 19.13 44.38 -11.53
CA LEU A 490 20.09 45.13 -10.70
C LEU A 490 21.55 44.74 -11.01
N GLY A 491 22.38 45.74 -11.30
CA GLY A 491 23.82 45.56 -11.54
C GLY A 491 24.57 44.92 -10.37
N GLN A 492 24.14 45.19 -9.14
CA GLN A 492 24.74 44.66 -7.91
C GLN A 492 24.56 43.12 -7.83
N VAL A 493 23.41 42.60 -8.21
CA VAL A 493 23.15 41.16 -8.26
C VAL A 493 23.90 40.54 -9.45
N ALA A 494 23.83 41.19 -10.64
CA ALA A 494 24.48 40.72 -11.85
C ALA A 494 26.00 40.59 -11.72
N ALA A 495 26.65 41.49 -10.96
CA ALA A 495 28.08 41.46 -10.72
C ALA A 495 28.52 40.18 -9.99
N GLN A 496 27.65 39.56 -9.16
CA GLN A 496 27.94 38.35 -8.38
C GLN A 496 27.91 37.06 -9.19
N GLY A 497 27.35 37.08 -10.42
CA GLY A 497 27.28 35.89 -11.30
C GLY A 497 28.65 35.36 -11.72
N HIS A 498 28.78 34.05 -11.85
CA HIS A 498 29.94 33.41 -12.50
C HIS A 498 29.81 33.55 -14.02
N HIS A 499 28.62 33.38 -14.53
CA HIS A 499 28.27 33.48 -15.96
C HIS A 499 27.19 34.55 -16.16
N HIS A 500 27.21 35.24 -17.30
CA HIS A 500 26.29 36.32 -17.59
C HIS A 500 25.67 36.14 -18.98
N LEU A 501 24.36 35.93 -18.99
CA LEU A 501 23.55 35.81 -20.20
C LEU A 501 22.76 37.11 -20.43
N LYS A 502 22.87 37.69 -21.61
CA LYS A 502 22.15 38.88 -21.98
C LYS A 502 21.06 38.54 -22.98
N VAL A 503 19.84 38.91 -22.63
CA VAL A 503 18.69 38.80 -23.55
C VAL A 503 18.51 40.14 -24.27
N THR A 504 18.56 40.10 -25.61
CA THR A 504 18.35 41.27 -26.49
C THR A 504 17.20 41.00 -27.42
N LYS A 505 16.52 42.06 -27.85
CA LYS A 505 15.45 41.98 -28.86
C LYS A 505 15.94 42.58 -30.16
N ASN A 506 15.90 41.80 -31.25
CA ASN A 506 16.18 42.27 -32.60
C ASN A 506 14.86 42.29 -33.36
N ALA A 507 14.36 43.49 -33.71
CA ALA A 507 13.14 43.73 -34.47
C ALA A 507 11.90 42.88 -34.04
N SER A 508 11.89 41.59 -34.28
CA SER A 508 10.78 40.67 -34.00
C SER A 508 11.15 39.48 -33.10
N THR A 509 12.44 39.23 -32.86
CA THR A 509 12.91 38.01 -32.17
C THR A 509 13.83 38.32 -31.01
N SER A 510 13.80 37.49 -29.97
CA SER A 510 14.70 37.56 -28.83
C SER A 510 15.89 36.63 -29.04
N GLN A 511 17.09 37.13 -28.73
CA GLN A 511 18.35 36.40 -28.79
C GLN A 511 19.03 36.41 -27.41
N VAL A 512 19.66 35.31 -27.05
CA VAL A 512 20.47 35.19 -25.82
C VAL A 512 21.93 35.08 -26.22
N THR A 513 22.78 35.89 -25.57
CA THR A 513 24.23 35.87 -25.76
C THR A 513 24.93 35.70 -24.43
N THR A 514 25.93 34.83 -24.37
CA THR A 514 26.83 34.70 -23.22
C THR A 514 27.87 35.83 -23.34
N LEU A 515 27.99 36.63 -22.28
CA LEU A 515 28.91 37.76 -22.25
C LEU A 515 30.30 37.33 -21.75
N ASN A 516 31.33 37.82 -22.46
CA ASN A 516 32.70 37.74 -21.94
C ASN A 516 32.94 38.80 -20.83
N GLU A 517 34.12 38.83 -20.19
CA GLU A 517 34.39 39.72 -19.06
C GLU A 517 34.24 41.20 -19.40
N GLU A 518 34.71 41.66 -20.60
CA GLU A 518 34.60 43.05 -21.02
C GLU A 518 33.14 43.44 -21.29
N GLU A 519 32.41 42.57 -21.94
CA GLU A 519 30.98 42.75 -22.21
C GLU A 519 30.15 42.76 -20.92
N ARG A 520 30.52 41.94 -19.89
CA ARG A 520 29.91 41.95 -18.56
C ARG A 520 30.09 43.29 -17.90
N VAL A 521 31.32 43.83 -17.88
CA VAL A 521 31.59 45.16 -17.30
C VAL A 521 30.73 46.22 -18.00
N SER A 522 30.64 46.19 -19.32
CA SER A 522 29.80 47.11 -20.11
C SER A 522 28.33 46.99 -19.75
N GLU A 523 27.81 45.79 -19.63
CA GLU A 523 26.40 45.58 -19.31
C GLU A 523 26.05 45.98 -17.88
N ILE A 524 26.91 45.66 -16.93
CA ILE A 524 26.78 46.10 -15.51
C ILE A 524 26.85 47.64 -15.44
N ALA A 525 27.78 48.27 -16.17
CA ALA A 525 27.87 49.73 -16.22
C ALA A 525 26.60 50.37 -16.82
N ARG A 526 25.96 49.73 -17.84
CA ARG A 526 24.68 50.14 -18.42
C ARG A 526 23.56 50.03 -17.36
N MET A 527 23.50 48.95 -16.60
CA MET A 527 22.50 48.69 -15.56
C MET A 527 22.58 49.70 -14.41
N VAL A 528 23.78 50.11 -14.04
CA VAL A 528 24.03 51.09 -12.94
C VAL A 528 23.95 52.53 -13.39
N GLY A 529 24.46 52.82 -14.60
CA GLY A 529 24.60 54.18 -15.12
C GLY A 529 23.47 54.66 -16.05
N GLY A 530 22.56 53.77 -16.45
CA GLY A 530 21.51 54.05 -17.39
C GLY A 530 22.02 54.10 -18.87
N LEU A 531 21.28 54.85 -19.76
CA LEU A 531 21.51 54.85 -21.21
C LEU A 531 22.88 55.36 -21.68
N LYS A 532 23.58 56.15 -20.86
CA LYS A 532 24.93 56.68 -21.18
C LYS A 532 25.98 56.03 -20.35
N ILE A 533 26.76 55.13 -20.92
CA ILE A 533 27.92 54.54 -20.28
C ILE A 533 29.02 55.61 -20.17
N THR A 534 29.46 55.89 -18.96
CA THR A 534 30.52 56.84 -18.65
C THR A 534 31.75 56.13 -18.12
N LYS A 535 32.92 56.79 -18.16
CA LYS A 535 34.15 56.24 -17.52
C LYS A 535 33.94 55.94 -16.04
N LYS A 536 33.09 56.70 -15.33
CA LYS A 536 32.78 56.48 -13.91
C LYS A 536 31.89 55.24 -13.71
N SER A 537 30.89 55.03 -14.58
CA SER A 537 30.05 53.83 -14.47
C SER A 537 30.83 52.54 -14.84
N LEU A 538 31.77 52.62 -15.77
CA LEU A 538 32.66 51.50 -16.11
C LEU A 538 33.60 51.17 -14.92
N ALA A 539 34.25 52.20 -14.31
CA ALA A 539 35.11 52.00 -13.15
C ALA A 539 34.35 51.39 -11.99
N HIS A 540 33.11 51.86 -11.73
CA HIS A 540 32.27 51.31 -10.67
C HIS A 540 31.83 49.87 -10.98
N ALA A 541 31.48 49.52 -12.20
CA ALA A 541 31.18 48.16 -12.62
C ALA A 541 32.40 47.23 -12.43
N GLN A 542 33.60 47.69 -12.77
CA GLN A 542 34.85 46.96 -12.55
C GLN A 542 35.09 46.72 -11.08
N GLU A 543 34.90 47.76 -10.23
CA GLU A 543 35.04 47.64 -8.75
C GLU A 543 34.05 46.57 -8.20
N MET A 544 32.78 46.64 -8.59
CA MET A 544 31.78 45.64 -8.15
C MET A 544 32.15 44.20 -8.52
N MET A 545 32.73 43.98 -9.72
CA MET A 545 33.19 42.66 -10.16
C MET A 545 34.50 42.24 -9.48
N SER A 546 35.42 43.14 -9.15
CA SER A 546 36.69 42.81 -8.50
C SER A 546 36.52 42.36 -7.05
N VAL A 547 35.56 42.94 -6.32
CA VAL A 547 35.25 42.54 -4.94
C VAL A 547 34.76 41.09 -4.88
N VAL A 548 34.25 40.56 -5.98
CA VAL A 548 33.70 39.18 -6.08
C VAL A 548 34.79 38.14 -6.36
N GLN A 549 35.94 38.53 -6.89
CA GLN A 549 37.08 37.65 -7.21
C GLN A 549 38.04 37.42 -6.03
N THR A 550 37.89 38.18 -4.96
CA THR A 550 38.64 38.05 -3.71
C THR A 550 37.87 37.26 -2.68
#